data_a257c56ff02c78a375fbd7cb94e883ee
#
_entry.id   a257c56ff02c78a375fbd7cb94e883ee
#
_cell.length_a   1.000
_cell.length_b   1.000
_cell.length_c   1.000
_cell.angle_alpha   90.00
_cell.angle_beta   90.00
_cell.angle_gamma   90.00
#
_symmetry.space_group_name_H-M   'P 1'
#
loop_
_entity.id
_entity.type
_entity.pdbx_description
1 polymer ?
#
loop_
_entity_poly.entity_id
_entity_poly.type
_entity_poly.pdbx_seq_one_letter_code
_entity_poly.pdbx_strand_id
1 'polypeptide(L)'
;ESPLAILSLSENPINSVEDMIGKRIGSPQGQQRELDAIFTINGLEPDYEFVPIGYDVQALVNGDVDGITAFATNQGLILEEQGVDYTSVSWQDLGLDVYSNMIFVDRTYLEENRDLVVAWLRATVKGWEKNADDPEVAAQLAVDVWGADLGLSLSQQIKENINQIPMTTSDLTAESGLLL
;
A
#
# COMPACT_ATOMS: atom_id res chain seq x y z
N GLU A 1 -0.67 -6.61 8.21
CA GLU A 1 -1.21 -5.24 8.15
C GLU A 1 -1.24 -4.73 6.71
N SER A 2 -2.06 -3.74 6.42
CA SER A 2 -2.18 -3.15 5.08
C SER A 2 -1.42 -1.82 5.02
N PRO A 3 -0.65 -1.54 3.96
CA PRO A 3 0.01 -0.24 3.78
C PRO A 3 -0.93 0.86 3.26
N LEU A 4 -2.22 0.55 3.07
CA LEU A 4 -3.21 1.51 2.58
C LEU A 4 -3.43 2.63 3.59
N ALA A 5 -3.34 3.87 3.11
CA ALA A 5 -3.44 5.08 3.92
C ALA A 5 -4.07 6.24 3.12
N ILE A 6 -4.45 7.28 3.85
CA ILE A 6 -4.67 8.62 3.30
C ILE A 6 -3.44 9.45 3.67
N LEU A 7 -2.81 10.03 2.66
CA LEU A 7 -1.74 11.01 2.85
C LEU A 7 -2.29 12.41 2.59
N SER A 8 -1.89 13.36 3.42
CA SER A 8 -2.24 14.78 3.31
C SER A 8 -1.07 15.66 3.70
N LEU A 9 -1.02 16.91 3.26
CA LEU A 9 0.04 17.82 3.67
C LEU A 9 -0.08 18.18 5.16
N SER A 10 1.04 18.30 5.88
CA SER A 10 1.05 18.61 7.32
C SER A 10 0.41 19.95 7.67
N GLU A 11 0.32 20.88 6.71
CA GLU A 11 -0.38 22.16 6.88
C GLU A 11 -1.91 22.06 6.80
N ASN A 12 -2.44 20.97 6.21
CA ASN A 12 -3.89 20.69 6.11
C ASN A 12 -4.13 19.18 6.39
N PRO A 13 -3.86 18.71 7.61
CA PRO A 13 -3.80 17.29 7.91
C PRO A 13 -5.18 16.64 7.89
N ILE A 14 -5.21 15.38 7.44
CA ILE A 14 -6.34 14.45 7.56
C ILE A 14 -5.90 13.35 8.52
N ASN A 15 -6.48 13.32 9.73
CA ASN A 15 -6.19 12.34 10.77
C ASN A 15 -7.39 11.48 11.14
N SER A 16 -8.58 11.88 10.68
CA SER A 16 -9.84 11.19 10.96
C SER A 16 -10.78 11.26 9.75
N VAL A 17 -11.87 10.52 9.81
CA VAL A 17 -12.90 10.55 8.75
C VAL A 17 -13.60 11.92 8.70
N GLU A 18 -13.78 12.56 9.86
CA GLU A 18 -14.36 13.89 9.96
C GLU A 18 -13.52 14.96 9.24
N ASP A 19 -12.19 14.80 9.26
CA ASP A 19 -11.28 15.70 8.54
C ASP A 19 -11.41 15.57 7.01
N MET A 20 -11.98 14.45 6.52
CA MET A 20 -12.23 14.22 5.10
C MET A 20 -13.49 14.93 4.59
N ILE A 21 -14.39 15.37 5.48
CA ILE A 21 -15.68 16.00 5.10
C ILE A 21 -15.42 17.25 4.26
N GLY A 22 -16.04 17.29 3.07
CA GLY A 22 -15.92 18.38 2.10
C GLY A 22 -14.55 18.52 1.45
N LYS A 23 -13.61 17.57 1.67
CA LYS A 23 -12.27 17.59 1.07
C LYS A 23 -12.24 16.95 -0.32
N ARG A 24 -11.28 17.37 -1.13
CA ARG A 24 -10.95 16.73 -2.41
C ARG A 24 -9.99 15.56 -2.14
N ILE A 25 -10.46 14.35 -2.35
CA ILE A 25 -9.66 13.14 -2.14
C ILE A 25 -9.26 12.55 -3.49
N GLY A 26 -7.98 12.62 -3.78
CA GLY A 26 -7.38 12.03 -4.97
C GLY A 26 -7.20 10.52 -4.81
N SER A 27 -7.68 9.76 -5.78
CA SER A 27 -7.59 8.29 -5.72
C SER A 27 -7.62 7.67 -7.12
N PRO A 28 -6.97 6.51 -7.33
CA PRO A 28 -7.15 5.74 -8.54
C PRO A 28 -8.61 5.38 -8.78
N GLN A 29 -9.00 5.40 -10.05
CA GLN A 29 -10.36 5.08 -10.44
C GLN A 29 -10.74 3.67 -9.97
N GLY A 30 -11.86 3.54 -9.25
CA GLY A 30 -12.35 2.29 -8.69
C GLY A 30 -12.21 2.15 -7.18
N GLN A 31 -11.43 3.00 -6.51
CA GLN A 31 -11.30 3.00 -5.04
C GLN A 31 -12.33 3.89 -4.31
N GLN A 32 -13.26 4.50 -5.02
CA GLN A 32 -14.32 5.30 -4.41
C GLN A 32 -15.16 4.48 -3.42
N ARG A 33 -15.40 3.21 -3.73
CA ARG A 33 -16.20 2.32 -2.88
C ARG A 33 -15.57 2.11 -1.50
N GLU A 34 -14.26 2.02 -1.43
CA GLU A 34 -13.51 1.86 -0.19
C GLU A 34 -13.57 3.15 0.64
N LEU A 35 -13.45 4.31 -0.01
CA LEU A 35 -13.62 5.61 0.65
C LEU A 35 -15.03 5.78 1.22
N ASP A 36 -16.07 5.44 0.45
CA ASP A 36 -17.46 5.47 0.91
C ASP A 36 -17.68 4.50 2.09
N ALA A 37 -17.01 3.34 2.08
CA ALA A 37 -17.05 2.38 3.17
C ALA A 37 -16.43 2.95 4.46
N ILE A 38 -15.33 3.68 4.37
CA ILE A 38 -14.70 4.35 5.53
C ILE A 38 -15.71 5.30 6.20
N PHE A 39 -16.41 6.14 5.44
CA PHE A 39 -17.47 7.00 6.00
C PHE A 39 -18.58 6.19 6.66
N THR A 40 -19.10 5.20 5.96
CA THR A 40 -20.24 4.38 6.41
C THR A 40 -19.92 3.62 7.71
N ILE A 41 -18.73 3.04 7.84
CA ILE A 41 -18.29 2.31 9.04
C ILE A 41 -18.22 3.24 10.25
N ASN A 42 -17.89 4.51 10.04
CA ASN A 42 -17.86 5.54 11.08
C ASN A 42 -19.22 6.20 11.33
N GLY A 43 -20.29 5.71 10.70
CA GLY A 43 -21.66 6.22 10.89
C GLY A 43 -21.91 7.55 10.19
N LEU A 44 -21.10 7.90 9.22
CA LEU A 44 -21.22 9.12 8.42
C LEU A 44 -21.71 8.81 7.00
N GLU A 45 -22.41 9.75 6.39
CA GLU A 45 -22.67 9.72 4.96
C GLU A 45 -21.41 10.21 4.22
N PRO A 46 -21.05 9.59 3.08
CA PRO A 46 -19.93 10.07 2.26
C PRO A 46 -20.12 11.53 1.85
N ASP A 47 -19.21 12.39 2.29
CA ASP A 47 -19.22 13.83 2.00
C ASP A 47 -17.78 14.29 1.67
N TYR A 48 -17.34 14.00 0.45
CA TYR A 48 -16.05 14.41 -0.09
C TYR A 48 -16.12 14.49 -1.62
N GLU A 49 -15.21 15.23 -2.24
CA GLU A 49 -15.06 15.26 -3.69
C GLU A 49 -14.06 14.20 -4.13
N PHE A 50 -14.52 13.20 -4.87
CA PHE A 50 -13.64 12.19 -5.48
C PHE A 50 -12.94 12.78 -6.71
N VAL A 51 -11.61 12.82 -6.69
CA VAL A 51 -10.77 13.29 -7.80
C VAL A 51 -9.99 12.11 -8.37
N PRO A 52 -10.29 11.66 -9.61
CA PRO A 52 -9.53 10.59 -10.24
C PRO A 52 -8.08 11.03 -10.51
N ILE A 53 -7.11 10.33 -9.92
CA ILE A 53 -5.67 10.57 -10.13
C ILE A 53 -4.94 9.26 -10.43
N GLY A 54 -3.69 9.37 -10.87
CA GLY A 54 -2.75 8.24 -10.93
C GLY A 54 -2.15 7.89 -9.57
N TYR A 55 -1.00 7.21 -9.61
CA TYR A 55 -0.27 6.79 -8.39
C TYR A 55 0.85 7.78 -8.00
N ASP A 56 0.97 8.91 -8.69
CA ASP A 56 1.95 9.93 -8.34
C ASP A 56 1.42 10.89 -7.26
N VAL A 57 2.34 11.56 -6.58
CA VAL A 57 2.01 12.47 -5.47
C VAL A 57 1.80 13.91 -5.90
N GLN A 58 1.95 14.23 -7.20
CA GLN A 58 2.01 15.61 -7.67
C GLN A 58 0.70 16.36 -7.46
N ALA A 59 -0.44 15.70 -7.60
CA ALA A 59 -1.75 16.31 -7.33
C ALA A 59 -1.86 16.82 -5.88
N LEU A 60 -1.29 16.09 -4.91
CA LEU A 60 -1.23 16.52 -3.52
C LEU A 60 -0.23 17.67 -3.34
N VAL A 61 0.99 17.53 -3.87
CA VAL A 61 2.04 18.56 -3.75
C VAL A 61 1.63 19.87 -4.38
N ASN A 62 0.91 19.84 -5.50
CA ASN A 62 0.40 21.04 -6.20
C ASN A 62 -0.85 21.65 -5.51
N GLY A 63 -1.46 20.98 -4.55
CA GLY A 63 -2.71 21.43 -3.93
C GLY A 63 -3.96 21.22 -4.80
N ASP A 64 -3.88 20.36 -5.81
CA ASP A 64 -5.04 20.02 -6.65
C ASP A 64 -6.05 19.16 -5.86
N VAL A 65 -5.57 18.42 -4.86
CA VAL A 65 -6.34 17.62 -3.90
C VAL A 65 -5.87 17.90 -2.47
N ASP A 66 -6.72 17.62 -1.48
CA ASP A 66 -6.44 17.84 -0.07
C ASP A 66 -5.84 16.58 0.60
N GLY A 67 -6.12 15.42 0.03
CA GLY A 67 -5.55 14.13 0.42
C GLY A 67 -5.50 13.17 -0.74
N ILE A 68 -4.67 12.14 -0.63
CA ILE A 68 -4.59 11.04 -1.63
C ILE A 68 -4.68 9.68 -0.94
N THR A 69 -5.34 8.72 -1.60
CA THR A 69 -5.18 7.31 -1.23
C THR A 69 -3.82 6.84 -1.72
N ALA A 70 -3.09 6.12 -0.87
CA ALA A 70 -1.71 5.75 -1.14
C ALA A 70 -1.31 4.46 -0.41
N PHE A 71 -0.18 3.92 -0.81
CA PHE A 71 0.60 3.03 0.05
C PHE A 71 1.59 3.90 0.85
N ALA A 72 1.45 3.92 2.17
CA ALA A 72 2.36 4.67 3.04
C ALA A 72 3.83 4.27 2.82
N THR A 73 4.06 2.99 2.50
CA THR A 73 5.39 2.42 2.19
C THR A 73 5.97 2.84 0.84
N ASN A 74 5.20 3.49 -0.03
CA ASN A 74 5.64 3.93 -1.36
C ASN A 74 5.50 5.44 -1.52
N GLN A 75 4.27 5.97 -1.69
CA GLN A 75 4.04 7.41 -1.91
C GLN A 75 4.52 8.27 -0.75
N GLY A 76 4.45 7.77 0.50
CA GLY A 76 5.02 8.46 1.65
C GLY A 76 6.52 8.68 1.49
N LEU A 77 7.27 7.69 1.05
CA LEU A 77 8.71 7.81 0.79
C LEU A 77 9.04 8.79 -0.34
N ILE A 78 8.19 8.86 -1.36
CA ILE A 78 8.36 9.85 -2.44
C ILE A 78 8.21 11.28 -1.90
N LEU A 79 7.22 11.53 -1.02
CA LEU A 79 7.05 12.84 -0.38
C LEU A 79 8.27 13.18 0.50
N GLU A 80 8.78 12.20 1.28
CA GLU A 80 10.00 12.39 2.08
C GLU A 80 11.22 12.75 1.22
N GLU A 81 11.43 12.06 0.10
CA GLU A 81 12.54 12.35 -0.81
C GLU A 81 12.42 13.74 -1.46
N GLN A 82 11.19 14.23 -1.66
CA GLN A 82 10.91 15.58 -2.15
C GLN A 82 11.00 16.64 -1.04
N GLY A 83 11.21 16.23 0.23
CA GLY A 83 11.25 17.15 1.37
C GLY A 83 9.88 17.77 1.69
N VAL A 84 8.80 17.08 1.36
CA VAL A 84 7.42 17.50 1.63
C VAL A 84 6.97 16.94 2.97
N ASP A 85 6.58 17.82 3.89
CA ASP A 85 6.00 17.42 5.17
C ASP A 85 4.56 16.95 4.97
N TYR A 86 4.28 15.73 5.39
CA TYR A 86 2.97 15.10 5.23
C TYR A 86 2.49 14.38 6.49
N THR A 87 1.20 14.10 6.52
CA THR A 87 0.54 13.27 7.52
C THR A 87 0.02 12.02 6.84
N SER A 88 0.13 10.88 7.53
CA SER A 88 -0.37 9.58 7.05
C SER A 88 -1.31 9.00 8.10
N VAL A 89 -2.53 8.67 7.70
CA VAL A 89 -3.49 7.92 8.52
C VAL A 89 -3.83 6.62 7.81
N SER A 90 -3.67 5.47 8.48
CA SER A 90 -3.97 4.17 7.88
C SER A 90 -5.48 3.98 7.69
N TRP A 91 -5.87 3.19 6.70
CA TRP A 91 -7.26 2.81 6.54
C TRP A 91 -7.78 2.01 7.74
N GLN A 92 -6.91 1.25 8.39
CA GLN A 92 -7.23 0.54 9.63
C GLN A 92 -7.57 1.52 10.77
N ASP A 93 -6.81 2.60 10.94
CA ASP A 93 -7.10 3.65 11.93
C ASP A 93 -8.40 4.40 11.59
N LEU A 94 -8.76 4.46 10.31
CA LEU A 94 -10.05 4.98 9.83
C LEU A 94 -11.18 3.93 9.91
N GLY A 95 -10.95 2.77 10.54
CA GLY A 95 -11.95 1.73 10.77
C GLY A 95 -12.10 0.70 9.65
N LEU A 96 -11.39 0.84 8.53
CA LEU A 96 -11.42 -0.11 7.41
C LEU A 96 -10.23 -1.06 7.45
N ASP A 97 -10.41 -2.20 8.12
CA ASP A 97 -9.39 -3.24 8.20
C ASP A 97 -9.52 -4.21 7.02
N VAL A 98 -8.62 -4.06 6.05
CA VAL A 98 -8.60 -4.86 4.81
C VAL A 98 -7.21 -5.34 4.47
N TYR A 99 -7.13 -6.49 3.82
CA TYR A 99 -5.88 -6.92 3.18
C TYR A 99 -5.61 -6.08 1.93
N SER A 100 -4.35 -5.74 1.70
CA SER A 100 -3.94 -5.02 0.49
C SER A 100 -3.84 -5.98 -0.69
N ASN A 101 -2.92 -6.92 -0.64
CA ASN A 101 -2.67 -7.87 -1.71
C ASN A 101 -3.00 -9.29 -1.25
N MET A 102 -3.74 -10.02 -2.08
CA MET A 102 -4.09 -11.42 -1.82
C MET A 102 -3.74 -12.29 -3.02
N ILE A 103 -3.26 -13.50 -2.73
CA ILE A 103 -3.05 -14.53 -3.75
C ILE A 103 -4.33 -15.35 -3.84
N PHE A 104 -4.88 -15.47 -5.03
CA PHE A 104 -6.03 -16.32 -5.29
C PHE A 104 -5.77 -17.18 -6.53
N VAL A 105 -6.43 -18.33 -6.59
CA VAL A 105 -6.34 -19.27 -7.70
C VAL A 105 -7.73 -19.84 -8.02
N ASP A 106 -8.00 -20.04 -9.30
CA ASP A 106 -9.22 -20.72 -9.74
C ASP A 106 -9.29 -22.15 -9.15
N ARG A 107 -10.47 -22.57 -8.72
CA ARG A 107 -10.69 -23.88 -8.08
C ARG A 107 -10.31 -25.03 -8.99
N THR A 108 -10.76 -24.99 -10.23
CA THR A 108 -10.49 -26.07 -11.21
C THR A 108 -9.00 -26.13 -11.52
N TYR A 109 -8.37 -24.97 -11.69
CA TYR A 109 -6.92 -24.91 -11.90
C TYR A 109 -6.14 -25.49 -10.71
N LEU A 110 -6.56 -25.18 -9.47
CA LEU A 110 -5.94 -25.74 -8.26
C LEU A 110 -6.09 -27.26 -8.20
N GLU A 111 -7.27 -27.79 -8.52
CA GLU A 111 -7.51 -29.23 -8.51
C GLU A 111 -6.64 -29.97 -9.54
N GLU A 112 -6.48 -29.41 -10.74
CA GLU A 112 -5.71 -29.99 -11.83
C GLU A 112 -4.18 -29.79 -11.67
N ASN A 113 -3.75 -28.71 -10.98
CA ASN A 113 -2.33 -28.27 -10.94
C ASN A 113 -1.83 -28.05 -9.50
N ARG A 114 -2.34 -28.80 -8.53
CA ARG A 114 -2.04 -28.58 -7.11
C ARG A 114 -0.54 -28.51 -6.82
N ASP A 115 0.25 -29.43 -7.38
CA ASP A 115 1.69 -29.47 -7.12
C ASP A 115 2.42 -28.22 -7.64
N LEU A 116 1.98 -27.71 -8.78
CA LEU A 116 2.53 -26.47 -9.34
C LEU A 116 2.20 -25.26 -8.45
N VAL A 117 0.93 -25.14 -8.00
CA VAL A 117 0.50 -24.05 -7.10
C VAL A 117 1.28 -24.10 -5.78
N VAL A 118 1.44 -25.29 -5.20
CA VAL A 118 2.22 -25.48 -3.96
C VAL A 118 3.70 -25.13 -4.18
N ALA A 119 4.29 -25.54 -5.31
CA ALA A 119 5.68 -25.21 -5.63
C ALA A 119 5.88 -23.70 -5.79
N TRP A 120 4.93 -23.03 -6.45
CA TRP A 120 4.94 -21.57 -6.60
C TRP A 120 4.83 -20.85 -5.26
N LEU A 121 3.88 -21.24 -4.39
CA LEU A 121 3.74 -20.66 -3.06
C LEU A 121 5.01 -20.84 -2.22
N ARG A 122 5.60 -22.04 -2.23
CA ARG A 122 6.87 -22.29 -1.53
C ARG A 122 8.02 -21.43 -2.04
N ALA A 123 8.09 -21.21 -3.34
CA ALA A 123 9.10 -20.33 -3.93
C ALA A 123 8.88 -18.87 -3.51
N THR A 124 7.62 -18.43 -3.47
CA THR A 124 7.23 -17.08 -3.02
C THR A 124 7.61 -16.87 -1.55
N VAL A 125 7.25 -17.82 -0.66
CA VAL A 125 7.63 -17.76 0.78
C VAL A 125 9.15 -17.67 0.93
N LYS A 126 9.91 -18.53 0.25
CA LYS A 126 11.38 -18.48 0.28
C LYS A 126 11.95 -17.16 -0.26
N GLY A 127 11.28 -16.56 -1.24
CA GLY A 127 11.65 -15.25 -1.75
C GLY A 127 11.52 -14.19 -0.66
N TRP A 128 10.40 -14.16 0.06
CA TRP A 128 10.16 -13.25 1.17
C TRP A 128 11.11 -13.49 2.36
N GLU A 129 11.37 -14.75 2.73
CA GLU A 129 12.35 -15.09 3.77
C GLU A 129 13.75 -14.52 3.43
N LYS A 130 14.21 -14.74 2.20
CA LYS A 130 15.47 -14.15 1.72
C LYS A 130 15.47 -12.64 1.68
N ASN A 131 14.33 -12.05 1.31
CA ASN A 131 14.15 -10.62 1.31
C ASN A 131 14.20 -10.04 2.72
N ALA A 132 13.65 -10.74 3.71
CA ALA A 132 13.74 -10.33 5.11
C ALA A 132 15.17 -10.43 5.66
N ASP A 133 15.95 -11.43 5.21
CA ASP A 133 17.34 -11.60 5.58
C ASP A 133 18.26 -10.52 4.96
N ASP A 134 17.98 -10.12 3.71
CA ASP A 134 18.79 -9.15 2.96
C ASP A 134 17.91 -8.33 1.98
N PRO A 135 17.27 -7.27 2.49
CA PRO A 135 16.36 -6.44 1.70
C PRO A 135 17.05 -5.64 0.59
N GLU A 136 18.36 -5.40 0.70
CA GLU A 136 19.12 -4.65 -0.31
C GLU A 136 19.27 -5.45 -1.60
N VAL A 137 19.53 -6.75 -1.49
CA VAL A 137 19.66 -7.64 -2.66
C VAL A 137 18.36 -7.70 -3.46
N ALA A 138 17.21 -7.79 -2.79
CA ALA A 138 15.93 -7.80 -3.49
C ALA A 138 15.62 -6.46 -4.17
N ALA A 139 15.92 -5.34 -3.50
CA ALA A 139 15.80 -4.01 -4.08
C ALA A 139 16.72 -3.82 -5.30
N GLN A 140 17.97 -4.32 -5.23
CA GLN A 140 18.92 -4.28 -6.34
C GLN A 140 18.39 -5.07 -7.54
N LEU A 141 17.84 -6.28 -7.30
CA LEU A 141 17.23 -7.09 -8.36
C LEU A 141 16.01 -6.41 -8.99
N ALA A 142 15.18 -5.73 -8.18
CA ALA A 142 14.05 -4.95 -8.68
C ALA A 142 14.50 -3.82 -9.61
N VAL A 143 15.57 -3.10 -9.23
CA VAL A 143 16.08 -1.96 -10.01
C VAL A 143 16.82 -2.40 -11.26
N ASP A 144 17.75 -3.35 -11.15
CA ASP A 144 18.69 -3.65 -12.23
C ASP A 144 18.20 -4.73 -13.21
N VAL A 145 17.31 -5.62 -12.74
CA VAL A 145 16.93 -6.81 -13.52
C VAL A 145 15.45 -6.75 -13.93
N TRP A 146 14.54 -6.68 -12.95
CA TRP A 146 13.12 -6.85 -13.21
C TRP A 146 12.39 -5.55 -13.52
N GLY A 147 12.90 -4.43 -13.02
CA GLY A 147 12.35 -3.09 -13.21
C GLY A 147 13.33 -2.11 -13.88
N ALA A 148 14.33 -2.61 -14.63
CA ALA A 148 15.38 -1.79 -15.23
C ALA A 148 14.85 -0.65 -16.13
N ASP A 149 13.70 -0.89 -16.77
CA ASP A 149 13.07 0.09 -17.66
C ASP A 149 12.12 1.06 -16.92
N LEU A 150 11.93 0.88 -15.60
CA LEU A 150 10.97 1.67 -14.80
C LEU A 150 11.59 2.91 -14.16
N GLY A 151 12.92 3.08 -14.22
CA GLY A 151 13.60 4.22 -13.61
C GLY A 151 13.49 4.28 -12.09
N LEU A 152 13.45 3.13 -11.43
CA LEU A 152 13.30 3.02 -9.98
C LEU A 152 14.53 3.56 -9.25
N SER A 153 14.32 4.26 -8.13
CA SER A 153 15.38 4.67 -7.21
C SER A 153 15.77 3.51 -6.30
N LEU A 154 17.04 3.11 -6.30
CA LEU A 154 17.52 2.05 -5.43
C LEU A 154 17.32 2.39 -3.95
N SER A 155 17.60 3.63 -3.54
CA SER A 155 17.43 4.07 -2.16
C SER A 155 15.97 3.98 -1.70
N GLN A 156 15.04 4.36 -2.59
CA GLN A 156 13.60 4.24 -2.33
C GLN A 156 13.18 2.77 -2.23
N GLN A 157 13.62 1.93 -3.17
CA GLN A 157 13.27 0.50 -3.17
C GLN A 157 13.80 -0.24 -1.93
N ILE A 158 14.97 0.11 -1.43
CA ILE A 158 15.50 -0.44 -0.17
C ILE A 158 14.61 -0.04 1.01
N LYS A 159 14.26 1.25 1.14
CA LYS A 159 13.39 1.74 2.22
C LYS A 159 11.98 1.12 2.15
N GLU A 160 11.39 1.10 0.96
CA GLU A 160 10.08 0.49 0.73
C GLU A 160 10.08 -0.98 1.15
N ASN A 161 11.11 -1.72 0.75
CA ASN A 161 11.26 -3.13 1.07
C ASN A 161 11.41 -3.36 2.58
N ILE A 162 12.24 -2.59 3.26
CA ILE A 162 12.40 -2.65 4.72
C ILE A 162 11.06 -2.37 5.42
N ASN A 163 10.32 -1.36 4.97
CA ASN A 163 9.03 -0.99 5.56
C ASN A 163 7.93 -2.04 5.33
N GLN A 164 8.03 -2.84 4.27
CA GLN A 164 7.06 -3.90 3.97
C GLN A 164 7.29 -5.18 4.77
N ILE A 165 8.53 -5.50 5.13
CA ILE A 165 8.88 -6.75 5.84
C ILE A 165 8.01 -6.97 7.10
N PRO A 166 7.83 -6.00 8.01
CA PRO A 166 6.97 -6.20 9.18
C PRO A 166 5.51 -6.51 8.86
N MET A 167 5.04 -6.10 7.67
CA MET A 167 3.65 -6.33 7.23
C MET A 167 3.43 -7.74 6.70
N THR A 168 4.50 -8.49 6.39
CA THR A 168 4.43 -9.86 5.87
C THR A 168 4.34 -10.93 6.96
N THR A 169 4.44 -10.53 8.23
CA THR A 169 4.40 -11.42 9.38
C THR A 169 3.34 -10.98 10.38
N SER A 170 2.80 -11.92 11.17
CA SER A 170 1.93 -11.62 12.30
C SER A 170 2.20 -12.59 13.45
N ASP A 171 1.72 -12.25 14.65
CA ASP A 171 1.75 -13.15 15.82
C ASP A 171 1.00 -14.46 15.55
N LEU A 172 -0.04 -14.42 14.72
CA LEU A 172 -0.81 -15.61 14.33
C LEU A 172 -0.04 -16.55 13.41
N THR A 173 0.99 -16.06 12.74
CA THR A 173 1.85 -16.83 11.84
C THR A 173 3.28 -16.96 12.36
N ALA A 174 3.55 -16.57 13.61
CA ALA A 174 4.88 -16.62 14.22
C ALA A 174 5.54 -18.01 14.18
N GLU A 175 4.71 -19.10 14.23
CA GLU A 175 5.19 -20.47 14.09
C GLU A 175 5.42 -20.90 12.63
N SER A 176 4.77 -20.25 11.68
CA SER A 176 4.84 -20.55 10.23
C SER A 176 5.59 -19.50 9.41
N GLY A 177 5.97 -18.38 10.02
CA GLY A 177 6.72 -17.30 9.39
C GLY A 177 5.82 -16.27 8.72
N LEU A 178 5.57 -16.38 7.44
CA LEU A 178 4.94 -15.34 6.64
C LEU A 178 3.44 -15.51 6.45
N LEU A 179 2.72 -14.39 6.44
CA LEU A 179 1.34 -14.29 5.95
C LEU A 179 1.34 -14.32 4.42
N LEU A 180 1.20 -15.48 3.84
CA LEU A 180 0.94 -15.63 2.40
C LEU A 180 -0.33 -16.43 2.14
#